data_b004c78bad8b14b7cac9212d204b33f8
#
_entry.id   b004c78bad8b14b7cac9212d204b33f8
#
_cell.length_a   1.000
_cell.length_b   1.000
_cell.length_c   1.000
_cell.angle_alpha   90.00
_cell.angle_beta   90.00
_cell.angle_gamma   90.00
#
_symmetry.space_group_name_H-M   'P 1'
#
loop_
_entity.id
_entity.type
_entity.pdbx_description
1 polymer ?
#
loop_
_entity_poly.entity_id
_entity_poly.type
_entity_poly.pdbx_seq_one_letter_code
_entity_poly.pdbx_strand_id
1 'polypeptide(L)'
;MLNLNRLYVVTKSLNITEKMVLGTAQFGMDYGIANINGKPKKKEVFDILDLAWKKGIRRFDSAPGYGSEALLGEFIAANSIQDEAIVLTKIPSLYGVSDFQTDIITNLESSLKNLGCPVDVLFFHNPEDSDLLLKDPQFFEDLMRDYQVSTLGVSVYEPQEVEMFRAVNLS
;
A
#
# COMPACT_ATOMS: atom_id res chain seq x y z
N MET A 1 35.35 18.35 -31.23
CA MET A 1 35.83 17.81 -29.95
C MET A 1 34.75 18.01 -28.90
N LEU A 2 33.96 16.98 -28.63
CA LEU A 2 32.92 16.99 -27.59
C LEU A 2 33.60 16.67 -26.26
N ASN A 3 33.46 17.59 -25.33
CA ASN A 3 34.06 17.53 -23.99
C ASN A 3 33.23 16.57 -23.09
N LEU A 4 33.68 15.32 -22.95
CA LEU A 4 33.01 14.21 -22.25
C LEU A 4 33.31 14.15 -20.74
N ASN A 5 33.57 15.26 -20.07
CA ASN A 5 33.93 15.27 -18.67
C ASN A 5 32.88 16.02 -17.82
N ARG A 6 31.70 15.44 -17.61
CA ARG A 6 30.88 15.65 -16.42
C ARG A 6 29.80 14.58 -16.32
N LEU A 7 30.18 13.34 -15.99
CA LEU A 7 29.23 12.39 -15.37
C LEU A 7 29.06 12.84 -13.91
N TYR A 8 28.00 13.62 -13.65
CA TYR A 8 27.52 13.79 -12.29
C TYR A 8 26.73 12.52 -11.93
N VAL A 9 27.40 11.56 -11.31
CA VAL A 9 26.71 10.51 -10.56
C VAL A 9 26.16 11.19 -9.31
N VAL A 10 24.94 11.70 -9.39
CA VAL A 10 24.18 12.07 -8.19
C VAL A 10 23.73 10.78 -7.55
N THR A 11 24.60 10.12 -6.82
CA THR A 11 24.21 9.14 -5.82
C THR A 11 23.57 9.92 -4.67
N LYS A 12 22.28 10.26 -4.80
CA LYS A 12 21.48 10.57 -3.64
C LYS A 12 21.52 9.30 -2.80
N SER A 13 22.33 9.28 -1.76
CA SER A 13 22.30 8.22 -0.77
C SER A 13 20.89 8.24 -0.18
N LEU A 14 20.00 7.43 -0.75
CA LEU A 14 18.67 7.26 -0.21
C LEU A 14 18.87 6.72 1.20
N ASN A 15 18.44 7.49 2.18
CA ASN A 15 18.43 7.04 3.57
C ASN A 15 17.68 5.70 3.60
N ILE A 16 18.23 4.69 4.24
CA ILE A 16 17.64 3.33 4.25
C ILE A 16 16.17 3.37 4.70
N THR A 17 15.82 4.29 5.60
CA THR A 17 14.46 4.47 6.10
C THR A 17 13.48 4.96 5.03
N GLU A 18 13.95 5.67 4.00
CA GLU A 18 13.10 6.07 2.86
C GLU A 18 12.64 4.88 2.00
N LYS A 19 13.34 3.74 2.11
CA LYS A 19 13.01 2.49 1.42
C LYS A 19 12.18 1.53 2.27
N MET A 20 12.08 1.78 3.58
CA MET A 20 11.35 0.90 4.48
C MET A 20 9.85 1.17 4.39
N VAL A 21 9.08 0.09 4.43
CA VAL A 21 7.63 0.11 4.57
C VAL A 21 7.27 -0.58 5.88
N LEU A 22 6.48 0.07 6.72
CA LEU A 22 5.98 -0.52 7.96
C LEU A 22 4.67 -1.24 7.68
N GLY A 23 4.67 -2.58 7.80
CA GLY A 23 3.47 -3.39 7.75
C GLY A 23 2.63 -3.23 9.01
N THR A 24 1.31 -3.08 8.86
CA THR A 24 0.38 -2.81 9.96
C THR A 24 -0.54 -3.97 10.32
N ALA A 25 -0.38 -5.15 9.70
CA ALA A 25 -1.27 -6.30 9.93
C ALA A 25 -1.41 -6.64 11.44
N GLN A 26 -0.29 -6.63 12.17
CA GLN A 26 -0.28 -6.94 13.60
C GLN A 26 -1.02 -5.89 14.45
N PHE A 27 -1.26 -4.68 13.94
CA PHE A 27 -1.97 -3.65 14.69
C PHE A 27 -3.47 -3.93 14.77
N GLY A 28 -4.01 -4.70 13.81
CA GLY A 28 -5.44 -5.00 13.74
C GLY A 28 -5.82 -6.43 14.06
N MET A 29 -4.86 -7.38 14.04
CA MET A 29 -5.10 -8.81 14.21
C MET A 29 -3.94 -9.51 14.90
N ASP A 30 -4.17 -10.72 15.40
CA ASP A 30 -3.13 -11.60 15.96
C ASP A 30 -2.30 -12.19 14.80
N TYR A 31 -1.37 -11.43 14.28
CA TYR A 31 -0.60 -11.76 13.09
C TYR A 31 0.87 -12.06 13.42
N GLY A 32 1.45 -13.02 12.68
CA GLY A 32 2.87 -13.40 12.74
C GLY A 32 3.13 -14.65 13.55
N ILE A 33 3.92 -15.58 12.97
CA ILE A 33 4.28 -16.88 13.58
C ILE A 33 4.98 -16.72 14.93
N ALA A 34 5.76 -15.65 15.10
CA ALA A 34 6.48 -15.33 16.33
C ALA A 34 5.68 -14.46 17.32
N ASN A 35 4.45 -14.10 16.97
CA ASN A 35 3.62 -13.28 17.83
C ASN A 35 3.03 -14.11 18.98
N ILE A 36 3.57 -13.93 20.18
CA ILE A 36 3.08 -14.57 21.40
C ILE A 36 2.24 -13.63 22.28
N ASN A 37 2.17 -12.35 21.95
CA ASN A 37 1.52 -11.32 22.77
C ASN A 37 0.16 -10.91 22.20
N GLY A 38 -0.23 -11.41 21.02
CA GLY A 38 -1.47 -11.06 20.35
C GLY A 38 -1.46 -9.66 19.75
N LYS A 39 -2.65 -9.09 19.56
CA LYS A 39 -2.85 -7.75 19.03
C LYS A 39 -2.41 -6.68 20.05
N PRO A 40 -1.54 -5.71 19.70
CA PRO A 40 -1.12 -4.65 20.60
C PRO A 40 -2.28 -3.69 20.93
N LYS A 41 -2.21 -3.07 22.11
CA LYS A 41 -3.16 -2.02 22.48
C LYS A 41 -2.94 -0.76 21.66
N LYS A 42 -3.98 0.05 21.49
CA LYS A 42 -3.92 1.31 20.72
C LYS A 42 -2.70 2.18 21.10
N LYS A 43 -2.42 2.32 22.40
CA LYS A 43 -1.27 3.11 22.86
C LYS A 43 0.06 2.56 22.33
N GLU A 44 0.23 1.23 22.35
CA GLU A 44 1.45 0.57 21.85
C GLU A 44 1.60 0.75 20.34
N VAL A 45 0.47 0.67 19.58
CA VAL A 45 0.45 0.96 18.14
C VAL A 45 0.92 2.38 17.87
N PHE A 46 0.41 3.36 18.62
CA PHE A 46 0.78 4.76 18.46
C PHE A 46 2.26 4.99 18.83
N ASP A 47 2.77 4.36 19.90
CA ASP A 47 4.18 4.43 20.27
C ASP A 47 5.10 3.88 19.15
N ILE A 48 4.70 2.77 18.51
CA ILE A 48 5.42 2.16 17.37
C ILE A 48 5.39 3.09 16.14
N LEU A 49 4.21 3.61 15.78
CA LEU A 49 4.04 4.51 14.64
C LEU A 49 4.84 5.81 14.84
N ASP A 50 4.79 6.39 16.03
CA ASP A 50 5.55 7.60 16.39
C ASP A 50 7.06 7.36 16.30
N LEU A 51 7.54 6.23 16.81
CA LEU A 51 8.96 5.86 16.69
C LEU A 51 9.37 5.69 15.21
N ALA A 52 8.56 4.99 14.43
CA ALA A 52 8.81 4.77 12.99
C ALA A 52 8.87 6.12 12.25
N TRP A 53 7.91 6.99 12.49
CA TRP A 53 7.86 8.33 11.91
C TRP A 53 9.08 9.17 12.27
N LYS A 54 9.45 9.22 13.54
CA LYS A 54 10.66 9.94 14.04
C LYS A 54 11.95 9.38 13.43
N LYS A 55 11.97 8.09 13.08
CA LYS A 55 13.12 7.46 12.40
C LYS A 55 13.11 7.67 10.89
N GLY A 56 12.14 8.38 10.34
CA GLY A 56 12.07 8.72 8.91
C GLY A 56 11.32 7.71 8.05
N ILE A 57 10.62 6.73 8.63
CA ILE A 57 9.71 5.86 7.89
C ILE A 57 8.48 6.69 7.51
N ARG A 58 8.11 6.65 6.22
CA ARG A 58 6.98 7.41 5.66
C ARG A 58 5.96 6.51 4.99
N ARG A 59 6.28 5.24 4.75
CA ARG A 59 5.46 4.27 4.04
C ARG A 59 4.83 3.28 5.00
N PHE A 60 3.51 3.11 4.88
CA PHE A 60 2.70 2.24 5.73
C PHE A 60 1.88 1.30 4.85
N ASP A 61 2.06 -0.01 5.04
CA ASP A 61 1.30 -1.04 4.33
C ASP A 61 0.16 -1.56 5.21
N SER A 62 -1.05 -1.44 4.71
CA SER A 62 -2.27 -1.91 5.35
C SER A 62 -3.10 -2.77 4.40
N ALA A 63 -4.25 -3.21 4.86
CA ALA A 63 -5.31 -3.83 4.07
C ALA A 63 -6.64 -3.76 4.84
N PRO A 64 -7.81 -3.76 4.17
CA PRO A 64 -9.11 -3.81 4.84
C PRO A 64 -9.23 -4.98 5.81
N GLY A 65 -8.76 -6.17 5.40
CA GLY A 65 -8.79 -7.38 6.21
C GLY A 65 -7.90 -7.38 7.45
N TYR A 66 -6.97 -6.43 7.58
CA TYR A 66 -6.12 -6.35 8.76
C TYR A 66 -6.81 -5.69 9.96
N GLY A 67 -7.82 -4.84 9.71
CA GLY A 67 -8.48 -4.06 10.76
C GLY A 67 -7.60 -2.98 11.39
N SER A 68 -6.51 -2.60 10.71
CA SER A 68 -5.53 -1.59 11.17
C SER A 68 -5.70 -0.22 10.53
N GLU A 69 -6.48 -0.11 9.44
CA GLU A 69 -6.63 1.15 8.68
C GLU A 69 -7.13 2.31 9.55
N ALA A 70 -8.16 2.08 10.37
CA ALA A 70 -8.69 3.12 11.24
C ALA A 70 -7.68 3.62 12.29
N LEU A 71 -6.87 2.71 12.86
CA LEU A 71 -5.80 3.08 13.80
C LEU A 71 -4.69 3.88 13.12
N LEU A 72 -4.33 3.50 11.90
CA LEU A 72 -3.36 4.23 11.08
C LEU A 72 -3.90 5.62 10.73
N GLY A 73 -5.16 5.71 10.28
CA GLY A 73 -5.82 6.97 9.95
C GLY A 73 -5.91 7.92 11.15
N GLU A 74 -6.28 7.40 12.33
CA GLU A 74 -6.27 8.19 13.56
C GLU A 74 -4.87 8.74 13.90
N PHE A 75 -3.81 7.93 13.72
CA PHE A 75 -2.43 8.38 13.93
C PHE A 75 -2.04 9.47 12.94
N ILE A 76 -2.33 9.28 11.65
CA ILE A 76 -2.06 10.25 10.57
C ILE A 76 -2.75 11.58 10.88
N ALA A 77 -4.05 11.53 11.22
CA ALA A 77 -4.83 12.72 11.55
C ALA A 77 -4.32 13.44 12.82
N ALA A 78 -4.02 12.69 13.87
CA ALA A 78 -3.52 13.25 15.14
C ALA A 78 -2.19 13.99 15.00
N ASN A 79 -1.37 13.61 14.02
CA ASN A 79 -0.07 14.22 13.75
C ASN A 79 -0.10 15.21 12.57
N SER A 80 -1.24 15.37 11.88
CA SER A 80 -1.40 16.25 10.70
C SER A 80 -0.40 15.95 9.57
N ILE A 81 -0.19 14.66 9.29
CA ILE A 81 0.80 14.15 8.32
C ILE A 81 0.20 13.55 7.06
N GLN A 82 -1.04 13.90 6.72
CA GLN A 82 -1.78 13.36 5.57
C GLN A 82 -1.04 13.54 4.24
N ASP A 83 -0.34 14.66 4.09
CA ASP A 83 0.37 15.01 2.85
C ASP A 83 1.80 14.42 2.79
N GLU A 84 2.28 13.83 3.89
CA GLU A 84 3.63 13.28 3.98
C GLU A 84 3.64 11.74 4.10
N ALA A 85 2.57 11.17 4.65
CA ALA A 85 2.43 9.72 4.79
C ALA A 85 2.11 9.10 3.44
N ILE A 86 2.86 8.07 3.06
CA ILE A 86 2.64 7.28 1.85
C ILE A 86 1.91 6.01 2.28
N VAL A 87 0.66 5.89 1.88
CA VAL A 87 -0.20 4.80 2.31
C VAL A 87 -0.43 3.79 1.21
N LEU A 88 -0.17 2.54 1.55
CA LEU A 88 -0.40 1.38 0.71
C LEU A 88 -1.55 0.56 1.31
N THR A 89 -2.57 0.22 0.50
CA THR A 89 -3.63 -0.70 0.90
C THR A 89 -3.94 -1.70 -0.19
N LYS A 90 -4.95 -2.54 -0.01
CA LYS A 90 -5.19 -3.67 -0.91
C LYS A 90 -6.66 -3.80 -1.29
N ILE A 91 -6.90 -4.22 -2.52
CA ILE A 91 -8.19 -4.77 -2.95
C ILE A 91 -8.28 -6.17 -2.35
N PRO A 92 -9.34 -6.50 -1.56
CA PRO A 92 -9.57 -7.88 -1.10
C PRO A 92 -9.70 -8.86 -2.26
N SER A 93 -9.59 -10.17 -1.98
CA SER A 93 -9.80 -11.19 -3.02
C SER A 93 -11.16 -11.02 -3.68
N LEU A 94 -11.17 -11.06 -5.00
CA LEU A 94 -12.37 -10.95 -5.83
C LEU A 94 -12.93 -12.32 -6.24
N TYR A 95 -12.43 -13.38 -5.63
CA TYR A 95 -12.93 -14.75 -5.91
C TYR A 95 -14.42 -14.87 -5.59
N GLY A 96 -15.20 -15.27 -6.61
CA GLY A 96 -16.65 -15.41 -6.50
C GLY A 96 -17.45 -14.10 -6.54
N VAL A 97 -16.80 -12.96 -6.76
CA VAL A 97 -17.44 -11.66 -6.93
C VAL A 97 -18.00 -11.54 -8.35
N SER A 98 -19.28 -11.22 -8.48
CA SER A 98 -19.96 -11.09 -9.78
C SER A 98 -19.78 -9.71 -10.41
N ASP A 99 -19.65 -8.66 -9.60
CA ASP A 99 -19.44 -7.28 -10.02
C ASP A 99 -18.19 -6.71 -9.32
N PHE A 100 -17.04 -6.99 -9.93
CA PHE A 100 -15.76 -6.60 -9.38
C PHE A 100 -15.56 -5.07 -9.32
N GLN A 101 -16.16 -4.33 -10.26
CA GLN A 101 -16.03 -2.87 -10.30
C GLN A 101 -16.68 -2.26 -9.06
N THR A 102 -17.93 -2.60 -8.81
CA THR A 102 -18.66 -2.12 -7.61
C THR A 102 -17.96 -2.56 -6.32
N ASP A 103 -17.44 -3.79 -6.27
CA ASP A 103 -16.77 -4.31 -5.07
C ASP A 103 -15.46 -3.57 -4.80
N ILE A 104 -14.63 -3.35 -5.83
CA ILE A 104 -13.38 -2.58 -5.73
C ILE A 104 -13.66 -1.16 -5.23
N ILE A 105 -14.60 -0.47 -5.85
CA ILE A 105 -14.97 0.91 -5.46
C ILE A 105 -15.43 0.95 -4.00
N THR A 106 -16.35 0.07 -3.62
CA THR A 106 -16.89 0.03 -2.25
C THR A 106 -15.78 -0.20 -1.21
N ASN A 107 -14.87 -1.14 -1.48
CA ASN A 107 -13.75 -1.42 -0.59
C ASN A 107 -12.76 -0.26 -0.52
N LEU A 108 -12.42 0.37 -1.66
CA LEU A 108 -11.52 1.52 -1.71
C LEU A 108 -12.10 2.73 -0.96
N GLU A 109 -13.39 3.04 -1.15
CA GLU A 109 -14.07 4.12 -0.42
C GLU A 109 -14.09 3.87 1.09
N SER A 110 -14.31 2.61 1.51
CA SER A 110 -14.21 2.22 2.91
C SER A 110 -12.79 2.43 3.47
N SER A 111 -11.77 2.04 2.71
CA SER A 111 -10.37 2.24 3.10
C SER A 111 -10.01 3.72 3.20
N LEU A 112 -10.39 4.53 2.21
CA LEU A 112 -10.18 5.98 2.22
C LEU A 112 -10.85 6.65 3.42
N LYS A 113 -12.06 6.23 3.76
CA LYS A 113 -12.78 6.70 4.96
C LYS A 113 -12.05 6.34 6.25
N ASN A 114 -11.54 5.11 6.37
CA ASN A 114 -10.80 4.64 7.55
C ASN A 114 -9.45 5.33 7.70
N LEU A 115 -8.73 5.50 6.60
CA LEU A 115 -7.39 6.09 6.55
C LEU A 115 -7.41 7.61 6.70
N GLY A 116 -8.46 8.27 6.18
CA GLY A 116 -8.59 9.74 6.22
C GLY A 116 -7.54 10.49 5.39
N CYS A 117 -6.88 9.82 4.47
CA CYS A 117 -5.87 10.36 3.56
C CYS A 117 -5.90 9.62 2.21
N PRO A 118 -5.26 10.15 1.15
CA PRO A 118 -5.11 9.44 -0.12
C PRO A 118 -4.40 8.09 0.03
N VAL A 119 -4.69 7.19 -0.90
CA VAL A 119 -4.00 5.90 -1.07
C VAL A 119 -3.00 6.03 -2.23
N ASP A 120 -1.71 5.94 -1.93
CA ASP A 120 -0.67 6.07 -2.95
C ASP A 120 -0.52 4.81 -3.80
N VAL A 121 -0.59 3.64 -3.17
CA VAL A 121 -0.49 2.35 -3.86
C VAL A 121 -1.65 1.45 -3.47
N LEU A 122 -2.36 0.98 -4.48
CA LEU A 122 -3.45 0.01 -4.31
C LEU A 122 -3.02 -1.34 -4.89
N PHE A 123 -2.87 -2.34 -4.02
CA PHE A 123 -2.47 -3.68 -4.43
C PHE A 123 -3.67 -4.58 -4.70
N PHE A 124 -3.57 -5.45 -5.68
CA PHE A 124 -4.35 -6.68 -5.66
C PHE A 124 -3.79 -7.59 -4.54
N HIS A 125 -4.64 -7.97 -3.59
CA HIS A 125 -4.23 -8.86 -2.50
C HIS A 125 -4.00 -10.29 -2.99
N ASN A 126 -4.76 -10.71 -4.01
CA ASN A 126 -4.59 -11.97 -4.70
C ASN A 126 -3.97 -11.73 -6.08
N PRO A 127 -2.81 -12.34 -6.41
CA PRO A 127 -2.16 -12.15 -7.71
C PRO A 127 -3.04 -12.46 -8.92
N GLU A 128 -3.91 -13.45 -8.82
CA GLU A 128 -4.81 -13.88 -9.91
C GLU A 128 -5.81 -12.78 -10.30
N ASP A 129 -6.19 -11.90 -9.37
CA ASP A 129 -7.12 -10.81 -9.65
C ASP A 129 -6.50 -9.72 -10.54
N SER A 130 -5.17 -9.68 -10.69
CA SER A 130 -4.47 -8.71 -11.55
C SER A 130 -4.79 -8.88 -13.05
N ASP A 131 -5.29 -10.03 -13.47
CA ASP A 131 -5.78 -10.26 -14.84
C ASP A 131 -6.94 -9.33 -15.23
N LEU A 132 -7.62 -8.75 -14.23
CA LEU A 132 -8.68 -7.76 -14.46
C LEU A 132 -8.16 -6.49 -15.12
N LEU A 133 -6.87 -6.14 -14.94
CA LEU A 133 -6.22 -5.01 -15.63
C LEU A 133 -6.28 -5.16 -17.16
N LEU A 134 -6.16 -6.40 -17.67
CA LEU A 134 -6.29 -6.67 -19.10
C LEU A 134 -7.75 -6.76 -19.56
N LYS A 135 -8.65 -7.16 -18.67
CA LYS A 135 -10.07 -7.32 -19.01
C LYS A 135 -10.79 -5.98 -19.10
N ASP A 136 -10.43 -5.02 -18.26
CA ASP A 136 -11.06 -3.71 -18.22
C ASP A 136 -10.05 -2.61 -17.86
N PRO A 137 -9.09 -2.30 -18.73
CA PRO A 137 -8.05 -1.30 -18.45
C PRO A 137 -8.63 0.09 -18.22
N GLN A 138 -9.72 0.45 -18.92
CA GLN A 138 -10.35 1.76 -18.79
C GLN A 138 -10.90 1.97 -17.38
N PHE A 139 -11.52 0.96 -16.78
CA PHE A 139 -11.99 1.04 -15.40
C PHE A 139 -10.85 1.39 -14.42
N PHE A 140 -9.69 0.75 -14.58
CA PHE A 140 -8.55 1.01 -13.69
C PHE A 140 -7.89 2.38 -13.93
N GLU A 141 -7.85 2.86 -15.18
CA GLU A 141 -7.41 4.24 -15.46
C GLU A 141 -8.34 5.27 -14.82
N ASP A 142 -9.65 5.07 -14.92
CA ASP A 142 -10.65 5.93 -14.29
C ASP A 142 -10.58 5.86 -12.77
N LEU A 143 -10.44 4.66 -12.18
CA LEU A 143 -10.27 4.44 -10.75
C LEU A 143 -9.05 5.21 -10.20
N MET A 144 -7.89 5.06 -10.86
CA MET A 144 -6.66 5.74 -10.44
C MET A 144 -6.82 7.26 -10.50
N ARG A 145 -7.44 7.78 -11.55
CA ARG A 145 -7.67 9.22 -11.72
C ARG A 145 -8.65 9.75 -10.68
N ASP A 146 -9.81 9.12 -10.53
CA ASP A 146 -10.93 9.63 -9.74
C ASP A 146 -10.67 9.53 -8.23
N TYR A 147 -9.93 8.50 -7.80
CA TYR A 147 -9.52 8.29 -6.39
C TYR A 147 -8.08 8.72 -6.10
N GLN A 148 -7.37 9.31 -7.07
CA GLN A 148 -5.99 9.79 -6.94
C GLN A 148 -5.00 8.69 -6.48
N VAL A 149 -5.24 7.44 -6.89
CA VAL A 149 -4.31 6.34 -6.66
C VAL A 149 -3.12 6.49 -7.60
N SER A 150 -1.91 6.57 -7.07
CA SER A 150 -0.70 6.81 -7.87
C SER A 150 -0.19 5.56 -8.59
N THR A 151 -0.40 4.38 -7.99
CA THR A 151 0.15 3.13 -8.52
C THR A 151 -0.75 1.95 -8.18
N LEU A 152 -0.93 1.05 -9.14
CA LEU A 152 -1.47 -0.29 -8.90
C LEU A 152 -0.31 -1.28 -8.73
N GLY A 153 -0.49 -2.25 -7.85
CA GLY A 153 0.49 -3.29 -7.58
C GLY A 153 -0.15 -4.65 -7.33
N VAL A 154 0.67 -5.64 -7.05
CA VAL A 154 0.22 -6.99 -6.70
C VAL A 154 0.99 -7.50 -5.48
N SER A 155 0.28 -8.16 -4.57
CA SER A 155 0.88 -8.84 -3.43
C SER A 155 1.24 -10.26 -3.86
N VAL A 156 2.52 -10.62 -3.79
CA VAL A 156 3.03 -11.91 -4.26
C VAL A 156 3.76 -12.65 -3.15
N TYR A 157 3.73 -13.98 -3.21
CA TYR A 157 4.47 -14.87 -2.30
C TYR A 157 5.55 -15.65 -3.04
N GLU A 158 5.35 -15.93 -4.33
CA GLU A 158 6.25 -16.74 -5.14
C GLU A 158 6.82 -15.93 -6.32
N PRO A 159 8.09 -16.18 -6.72
CA PRO A 159 8.72 -15.46 -7.84
C PRO A 159 7.94 -15.57 -9.16
N GLN A 160 7.24 -16.68 -9.40
CA GLN A 160 6.45 -16.92 -10.60
C GLN A 160 5.28 -15.93 -10.73
N GLU A 161 4.69 -15.50 -9.62
CA GLU A 161 3.59 -14.53 -9.59
C GLU A 161 4.04 -13.15 -10.08
N VAL A 162 5.33 -12.80 -9.87
CA VAL A 162 5.92 -11.57 -10.41
C VAL A 162 5.92 -11.58 -11.94
N GLU A 163 6.24 -12.74 -12.53
CA GLU A 163 6.28 -12.85 -14.01
C GLU A 163 4.86 -12.76 -14.60
N MET A 164 3.85 -13.28 -13.93
CA MET A 164 2.44 -13.12 -14.34
C MET A 164 2.07 -11.62 -14.39
N PHE A 165 2.37 -10.88 -13.33
CA PHE A 165 2.07 -9.45 -13.28
C PHE A 165 2.86 -8.61 -14.30
N ARG A 166 4.12 -8.98 -14.57
CA ARG A 166 4.93 -8.34 -15.62
C ARG A 166 4.33 -8.51 -17.01
N ALA A 167 3.77 -9.69 -17.31
CA ALA A 167 3.12 -9.95 -18.60
C ALA A 167 1.89 -9.04 -18.81
N VAL A 168 1.18 -8.70 -17.74
CA VAL A 168 0.04 -7.77 -17.77
C VAL A 168 0.45 -6.32 -18.04
N ASN A 169 1.60 -5.89 -17.50
CA ASN A 169 2.04 -4.48 -17.60
C ASN A 169 2.89 -4.14 -18.84
N LEU A 170 3.32 -5.12 -19.63
CA LEU A 170 4.19 -4.93 -20.78
C LEU A 170 3.47 -5.03 -22.14
N SER A 171 2.16 -5.20 -22.14
CA SER A 171 1.30 -5.26 -23.33
C SER A 171 0.53 -3.96 -23.50
#